data_24556a60d7795fe72e57f1c662bedaae
#
_entry.id   24556a60d7795fe72e57f1c662bedaae
#
_cell.length_a   1.000
_cell.length_b   1.000
_cell.length_c   1.000
_cell.angle_alpha   90.00
_cell.angle_beta   90.00
_cell.angle_gamma   90.00
#
_symmetry.space_group_name_H-M   'P 1'
#
loop_
_entity.id
_entity.type
_entity.pdbx_description
1 polymer ?
#
loop_
_entity_poly.entity_id
_entity_poly.type
_entity_poly.pdbx_seq_one_letter_code
_entity_poly.pdbx_strand_id
1 'polypeptide(L)'
;MAHYDLLVIGTGPAGQKAAIQAAKLGKKVGIVERKRVVGGVCTNTGTIPSKSLREAALYLSGFHQRSLYGASYRVKQDITMEDLTFRANHVINREIEIIQNQMTRNNVDLWFGTASFIDPHRLRIERADDLVEHTADIVVVACGTVPPRPSHLPFDDHSTTDT
;
A
#
# COMPACT_ATOMS: atom_id res chain seq x y z
N MET A 1 2.66 18.50 19.65
CA MET A 1 1.32 17.89 19.75
C MET A 1 0.37 18.68 18.87
N ALA A 2 -0.30 18.04 17.91
CA ALA A 2 -1.31 18.65 17.05
C ALA A 2 -2.68 18.06 17.36
N HIS A 3 -3.75 18.83 17.05
CA HIS A 3 -5.13 18.35 17.11
C HIS A 3 -5.70 18.23 15.71
N TYR A 4 -6.43 17.14 15.44
CA TYR A 4 -7.10 16.81 14.18
C TYR A 4 -8.60 16.60 14.38
N ASP A 5 -9.42 16.94 13.39
CA ASP A 5 -10.81 16.49 13.36
C ASP A 5 -10.88 14.97 13.12
N LEU A 6 -9.95 14.45 12.28
CA LEU A 6 -9.84 13.04 11.97
C LEU A 6 -8.38 12.59 11.93
N LEU A 7 -8.07 11.51 12.64
CA LEU A 7 -6.80 10.81 12.52
C LEU A 7 -7.05 9.38 12.01
N VAL A 8 -6.33 9.00 10.95
CA VAL A 8 -6.49 7.68 10.30
C VAL A 8 -5.24 6.83 10.54
N ILE A 9 -5.43 5.58 10.95
CA ILE A 9 -4.34 4.63 11.14
C ILE A 9 -4.29 3.67 9.95
N GLY A 10 -3.28 3.82 9.10
CA GLY A 10 -3.02 3.02 7.91
C GLY A 10 -3.33 3.75 6.61
N THR A 11 -2.39 3.65 5.65
CA THR A 11 -2.47 4.29 4.32
C THR A 11 -2.91 3.33 3.20
N GLY A 12 -3.52 2.21 3.55
CA GLY A 12 -4.17 1.33 2.58
C GLY A 12 -5.37 2.02 1.90
N PRO A 13 -6.03 1.36 0.91
CA PRO A 13 -7.11 1.97 0.15
C PRO A 13 -8.24 2.56 1.01
N ALA A 14 -8.60 1.90 2.11
CA ALA A 14 -9.63 2.37 3.03
C ALA A 14 -9.22 3.67 3.74
N GLY A 15 -8.00 3.69 4.33
CA GLY A 15 -7.48 4.86 5.04
C GLY A 15 -7.31 6.06 4.13
N GLN A 16 -6.78 5.87 2.91
CA GLN A 16 -6.66 6.93 1.90
C GLN A 16 -8.00 7.57 1.60
N LYS A 17 -9.03 6.75 1.34
CA LYS A 17 -10.35 7.25 0.97
C LYS A 17 -11.01 8.00 2.13
N ALA A 18 -10.89 7.49 3.35
CA ALA A 18 -11.40 8.16 4.55
C ALA A 18 -10.71 9.52 4.76
N ALA A 19 -9.38 9.56 4.73
CA ALA A 19 -8.61 10.77 4.93
C ALA A 19 -8.90 11.84 3.88
N ILE A 20 -8.84 11.48 2.59
CA ILE A 20 -9.07 12.42 1.49
C ILE A 20 -10.52 12.93 1.49
N GLN A 21 -11.49 12.08 1.78
CA GLN A 21 -12.90 12.50 1.83
C GLN A 21 -13.14 13.49 2.96
N ALA A 22 -12.60 13.22 4.16
CA ALA A 22 -12.72 14.14 5.28
C ALA A 22 -12.04 15.49 4.98
N ALA A 23 -10.84 15.47 4.40
CA ALA A 23 -10.14 16.68 4.00
C ALA A 23 -10.92 17.52 2.97
N LYS A 24 -11.58 16.87 1.99
CA LYS A 24 -12.47 17.56 1.05
C LYS A 24 -13.71 18.18 1.69
N LEU A 25 -14.10 17.71 2.85
CA LEU A 25 -15.16 18.32 3.68
C LEU A 25 -14.63 19.43 4.58
N GLY A 26 -13.41 19.91 4.38
CA GLY A 26 -12.79 20.99 5.14
C GLY A 26 -12.28 20.58 6.52
N LYS A 27 -12.14 19.27 6.78
CA LYS A 27 -11.63 18.76 8.06
C LYS A 27 -10.11 18.77 8.08
N LYS A 28 -9.52 19.05 9.24
CA LYS A 28 -8.09 18.89 9.49
C LYS A 28 -7.79 17.41 9.73
N VAL A 29 -7.03 16.81 8.83
CA VAL A 29 -6.83 15.35 8.80
C VAL A 29 -5.36 14.98 8.90
N GLY A 30 -5.06 14.02 9.77
CA GLY A 30 -3.78 13.31 9.81
C GLY A 30 -3.97 11.84 9.43
N ILE A 31 -2.95 11.23 8.85
CA ILE A 31 -2.90 9.81 8.55
C ILE A 31 -1.55 9.23 8.96
N VAL A 32 -1.56 8.06 9.60
CA VAL A 32 -0.35 7.41 10.13
C VAL A 32 -0.08 6.14 9.36
N GLU A 33 1.18 5.94 8.95
CA GLU A 33 1.64 4.74 8.28
C GLU A 33 2.82 4.11 9.02
N ARG A 34 2.69 2.83 9.35
CA ARG A 34 3.73 2.08 10.05
C ARG A 34 4.97 1.81 9.18
N LYS A 35 4.76 1.53 7.91
CA LYS A 35 5.84 1.27 6.95
C LYS A 35 6.39 2.58 6.39
N ARG A 36 7.60 2.55 5.84
CA ARG A 36 8.21 3.74 5.20
C ARG A 36 7.58 4.09 3.85
N VAL A 37 6.63 3.28 3.39
CA VAL A 37 5.94 3.46 2.10
C VAL A 37 4.44 3.41 2.29
N VAL A 38 3.73 4.29 1.61
CA VAL A 38 2.26 4.37 1.63
C VAL A 38 1.62 3.32 0.71
N GLY A 39 0.31 3.11 0.83
CA GLY A 39 -0.48 2.29 -0.10
C GLY A 39 -0.92 0.94 0.45
N GLY A 40 -0.33 0.49 1.56
CA GLY A 40 -0.67 -0.78 2.19
C GLY A 40 -0.35 -1.99 1.29
N VAL A 41 -0.93 -3.15 1.62
CA VAL A 41 -0.74 -4.42 0.89
C VAL A 41 -1.18 -4.31 -0.57
N CYS A 42 -2.29 -3.62 -0.85
CA CYS A 42 -2.85 -3.49 -2.20
C CYS A 42 -1.84 -2.93 -3.21
N THR A 43 -1.09 -1.90 -2.81
CA THR A 43 -0.11 -1.23 -3.67
C THR A 43 1.24 -1.95 -3.66
N ASN A 44 1.71 -2.40 -2.49
CA ASN A 44 3.10 -2.80 -2.32
C ASN A 44 3.36 -4.30 -2.52
N THR A 45 2.44 -5.18 -2.13
CA THR A 45 2.69 -6.64 -2.12
C THR A 45 1.57 -7.49 -2.71
N GLY A 46 0.36 -6.94 -2.84
CA GLY A 46 -0.82 -7.72 -3.24
C GLY A 46 -1.32 -7.43 -4.65
N THR A 47 -2.46 -6.78 -4.76
CA THR A 47 -3.26 -6.67 -5.99
C THR A 47 -2.53 -6.00 -7.14
N ILE A 48 -1.86 -4.88 -6.93
CA ILE A 48 -1.19 -4.13 -8.01
C ILE A 48 0.04 -4.88 -8.52
N PRO A 49 0.97 -5.36 -7.67
CA PRO A 49 2.10 -6.15 -8.12
C PRO A 49 1.70 -7.40 -8.90
N SER A 50 0.76 -8.20 -8.38
CA SER A 50 0.34 -9.46 -9.03
C SER A 50 -0.30 -9.23 -10.39
N LYS A 51 -1.15 -8.22 -10.54
CA LYS A 51 -1.72 -7.85 -11.85
C LYS A 51 -0.64 -7.35 -12.80
N SER A 52 0.30 -6.54 -12.34
CA SER A 52 1.39 -6.02 -13.16
C SER A 52 2.31 -7.13 -13.66
N LEU A 53 2.63 -8.10 -12.82
CA LEU A 53 3.39 -9.31 -13.19
C LEU A 53 2.64 -10.14 -14.23
N ARG A 54 1.34 -10.37 -14.03
CA ARG A 54 0.50 -11.10 -14.99
C ARG A 54 0.49 -10.41 -16.35
N GLU A 55 0.27 -9.11 -16.39
CA GLU A 55 0.26 -8.33 -17.64
C GLU A 55 1.63 -8.36 -18.34
N ALA A 56 2.72 -8.26 -17.59
CA ALA A 56 4.07 -8.38 -18.13
C ALA A 56 4.30 -9.75 -18.77
N ALA A 57 3.90 -10.84 -18.09
CA ALA A 57 4.02 -12.19 -18.60
C ALA A 57 3.21 -12.41 -19.88
N LEU A 58 1.96 -11.96 -19.91
CA LEU A 58 1.09 -12.06 -21.09
C LEU A 58 1.63 -11.27 -22.28
N TYR A 59 2.14 -10.06 -22.03
CA TYR A 59 2.71 -9.21 -23.07
C TYR A 59 4.00 -9.81 -23.64
N LEU A 60 4.98 -10.11 -22.79
CA LEU A 60 6.29 -10.60 -23.23
C LEU A 60 6.23 -11.97 -23.90
N SER A 61 5.33 -12.85 -23.44
CA SER A 61 5.09 -14.15 -24.08
C SER A 61 4.37 -14.03 -25.42
N GLY A 62 3.75 -12.90 -25.75
CA GLY A 62 2.93 -12.73 -26.95
C GLY A 62 1.62 -13.51 -26.93
N PHE A 63 1.16 -13.94 -25.76
CA PHE A 63 0.01 -14.85 -25.62
C PHE A 63 -1.24 -14.38 -26.38
N HIS A 64 -1.60 -13.11 -26.27
CA HIS A 64 -2.78 -12.55 -26.95
C HIS A 64 -2.63 -12.42 -28.46
N GLN A 65 -1.40 -12.32 -28.97
CA GLN A 65 -1.11 -12.13 -30.38
C GLN A 65 -0.96 -13.44 -31.14
N ARG A 66 -0.81 -14.58 -30.45
CA ARG A 66 -0.58 -15.87 -31.05
C ARG A 66 -1.73 -16.35 -31.96
N SER A 67 -2.96 -15.93 -31.65
CA SER A 67 -4.12 -16.22 -32.47
C SER A 67 -4.08 -15.53 -33.84
N LEU A 68 -3.38 -14.40 -33.97
CA LEU A 68 -3.27 -13.59 -35.20
C LEU A 68 -1.97 -13.89 -35.94
N TYR A 69 -0.84 -14.08 -35.23
CA TYR A 69 0.49 -14.17 -35.81
C TYR A 69 1.11 -15.59 -35.73
N GLY A 70 0.36 -16.56 -35.20
CA GLY A 70 0.81 -17.95 -35.06
C GLY A 70 1.38 -18.28 -33.69
N ALA A 71 1.41 -19.59 -33.37
CA ALA A 71 1.76 -20.09 -32.03
C ALA A 71 3.21 -19.78 -31.59
N SER A 72 4.11 -19.55 -32.56
CA SER A 72 5.51 -19.20 -32.27
C SER A 72 5.77 -17.73 -32.01
N TYR A 73 4.74 -16.87 -32.15
CA TYR A 73 4.90 -15.44 -31.88
C TYR A 73 5.27 -15.17 -30.41
N ARG A 74 6.34 -14.41 -30.20
CA ARG A 74 6.81 -13.95 -28.89
C ARG A 74 7.41 -12.58 -29.04
N VAL A 75 7.22 -11.72 -28.02
CA VAL A 75 7.87 -10.41 -27.95
C VAL A 75 9.32 -10.57 -27.46
N LYS A 76 9.53 -11.48 -26.51
CA LYS A 76 10.84 -11.83 -25.97
C LYS A 76 10.96 -13.34 -25.82
N GLN A 77 12.11 -13.92 -26.20
CA GLN A 77 12.32 -15.37 -26.12
C GLN A 77 12.70 -15.83 -24.72
N ASP A 78 13.63 -15.12 -24.08
CA ASP A 78 14.13 -15.44 -22.74
C ASP A 78 13.59 -14.41 -21.74
N ILE A 79 12.41 -14.69 -21.18
CA ILE A 79 11.76 -13.84 -20.17
C ILE A 79 12.40 -14.13 -18.82
N THR A 80 13.02 -13.13 -18.22
CA THR A 80 13.63 -13.22 -16.89
C THR A 80 12.71 -12.69 -15.80
N MET A 81 13.00 -13.01 -14.53
CA MET A 81 12.31 -12.41 -13.40
C MET A 81 12.51 -10.89 -13.33
N GLU A 82 13.67 -10.41 -13.78
CA GLU A 82 13.95 -8.97 -13.85
C GLU A 82 13.01 -8.25 -14.82
N ASP A 83 12.74 -8.85 -16.01
CA ASP A 83 11.77 -8.29 -16.96
C ASP A 83 10.37 -8.17 -16.38
N LEU A 84 9.94 -9.18 -15.62
CA LEU A 84 8.62 -9.20 -15.00
C LEU A 84 8.53 -8.17 -13.85
N THR A 85 9.54 -8.17 -12.98
CA THR A 85 9.57 -7.30 -11.80
C THR A 85 9.82 -5.84 -12.15
N PHE A 86 10.56 -5.55 -13.23
CA PHE A 86 10.80 -4.18 -13.70
C PHE A 86 9.49 -3.40 -13.89
N ARG A 87 8.54 -3.99 -14.64
CA ARG A 87 7.23 -3.36 -14.84
C ARG A 87 6.45 -3.23 -13.53
N ALA A 88 6.46 -4.26 -12.70
CA ALA A 88 5.75 -4.23 -11.42
C ALA A 88 6.28 -3.11 -10.51
N ASN A 89 7.60 -3.00 -10.38
CA ASN A 89 8.24 -1.97 -9.58
C ASN A 89 7.95 -0.56 -10.12
N HIS A 90 7.96 -0.39 -11.44
CA HIS A 90 7.59 0.90 -12.05
C HIS A 90 6.16 1.31 -11.70
N VAL A 91 5.20 0.38 -11.79
CA VAL A 91 3.80 0.65 -11.44
C VAL A 91 3.64 0.94 -9.95
N ILE A 92 4.29 0.16 -9.07
CA ILE A 92 4.25 0.37 -7.62
C ILE A 92 4.76 1.78 -7.26
N ASN A 93 5.93 2.16 -7.77
CA ASN A 93 6.52 3.48 -7.50
C ASN A 93 5.60 4.61 -7.97
N ARG A 94 5.01 4.44 -9.15
CA ARG A 94 4.06 5.42 -9.69
C ARG A 94 2.81 5.56 -8.81
N GLU A 95 2.27 4.47 -8.31
CA GLU A 95 1.13 4.49 -7.39
C GLU A 95 1.47 5.15 -6.06
N ILE A 96 2.66 4.87 -5.51
CA ILE A 96 3.14 5.53 -4.28
C ILE A 96 3.20 7.06 -4.47
N GLU A 97 3.77 7.53 -5.58
CA GLU A 97 3.81 8.95 -5.92
C GLU A 97 2.42 9.57 -6.02
N ILE A 98 1.48 8.87 -6.69
CA ILE A 98 0.10 9.33 -6.83
C ILE A 98 -0.56 9.46 -5.46
N ILE A 99 -0.39 8.48 -4.57
CA ILE A 99 -0.96 8.49 -3.22
C ILE A 99 -0.39 9.68 -2.42
N GLN A 100 0.94 9.85 -2.42
CA GLN A 100 1.58 10.97 -1.73
C GLN A 100 1.10 12.33 -2.25
N ASN A 101 1.03 12.49 -3.57
CA ASN A 101 0.50 13.69 -4.21
C ASN A 101 -0.97 13.95 -3.86
N GLN A 102 -1.78 12.90 -3.73
CA GLN A 102 -3.18 13.04 -3.29
C GLN A 102 -3.28 13.52 -1.84
N MET A 103 -2.44 13.00 -0.93
CA MET A 103 -2.39 13.49 0.45
C MET A 103 -2.00 14.96 0.50
N THR A 104 -0.90 15.32 -0.17
CA THR A 104 -0.39 16.70 -0.20
C THR A 104 -1.41 17.68 -0.77
N ARG A 105 -2.05 17.37 -1.91
CA ARG A 105 -3.05 18.25 -2.55
C ARG A 105 -4.30 18.47 -1.72
N ASN A 106 -4.62 17.54 -0.82
CA ASN A 106 -5.77 17.65 0.07
C ASN A 106 -5.37 18.11 1.49
N ASN A 107 -4.12 18.56 1.70
CA ASN A 107 -3.60 19.00 2.99
C ASN A 107 -3.80 17.95 4.10
N VAL A 108 -3.57 16.67 3.78
CA VAL A 108 -3.57 15.59 4.76
C VAL A 108 -2.15 15.43 5.30
N ASP A 109 -1.99 15.56 6.61
CA ASP A 109 -0.70 15.38 7.28
C ASP A 109 -0.34 13.90 7.34
N LEU A 110 0.76 13.50 6.68
CA LEU A 110 1.24 12.12 6.67
C LEU A 110 2.33 11.92 7.72
N TRP A 111 2.08 10.99 8.65
CA TRP A 111 2.99 10.61 9.71
C TRP A 111 3.49 9.19 9.52
N PHE A 112 4.81 8.99 9.56
CA PHE A 112 5.41 7.65 9.54
C PHE A 112 5.74 7.22 10.96
N GLY A 113 5.24 6.05 11.37
CA GLY A 113 5.46 5.48 12.71
C GLY A 113 4.38 4.49 13.10
N THR A 114 4.55 3.85 14.23
CA THR A 114 3.56 2.93 14.80
C THR A 114 2.62 3.70 15.73
N ALA A 115 1.34 3.72 15.37
CA ALA A 115 0.32 4.36 16.19
C ALA A 115 -0.17 3.43 17.30
N SER A 116 -0.34 3.98 18.49
CA SER A 116 -0.98 3.33 19.64
C SER A 116 -1.90 4.29 20.36
N PHE A 117 -3.00 3.77 20.93
CA PHE A 117 -3.92 4.58 21.74
C PHE A 117 -3.33 4.83 23.12
N ILE A 118 -3.40 6.07 23.58
CA ILE A 118 -3.22 6.47 24.98
C ILE A 118 -4.59 6.54 25.66
N ASP A 119 -5.56 7.14 24.95
CA ASP A 119 -6.96 7.20 25.30
C ASP A 119 -7.80 7.24 24.01
N PRO A 120 -9.15 7.24 24.05
CA PRO A 120 -9.99 7.21 22.85
C PRO A 120 -9.74 8.33 21.83
N HIS A 121 -9.21 9.46 22.29
CA HIS A 121 -8.98 10.64 21.46
C HIS A 121 -7.51 11.06 21.35
N ARG A 122 -6.58 10.29 21.95
CA ARG A 122 -5.15 10.59 21.93
C ARG A 122 -4.34 9.40 21.47
N LEU A 123 -3.56 9.64 20.44
CA LEU A 123 -2.66 8.66 19.86
C LEU A 123 -1.20 9.05 20.10
N ARG A 124 -0.42 8.04 20.35
CA ARG A 124 1.04 8.07 20.36
C ARG A 124 1.53 7.48 19.05
N ILE A 125 2.47 8.16 18.39
CA ILE A 125 3.13 7.71 17.17
C ILE A 125 4.60 7.54 17.50
N GLU A 126 5.03 6.29 17.53
CA GLU A 126 6.43 5.92 17.75
C GLU A 126 7.13 5.90 16.40
N ARG A 127 8.16 6.73 16.28
CA ARG A 127 9.04 6.89 15.12
C ARG A 127 10.42 6.34 15.45
N ALA A 128 11.29 6.24 14.45
CA ALA A 128 12.64 5.69 14.65
C ALA A 128 13.45 6.45 15.73
N ASP A 129 13.33 7.79 15.74
CA ASP A 129 14.18 8.66 16.53
C ASP A 129 13.41 9.48 17.58
N ASP A 130 12.08 9.47 17.53
CA ASP A 130 11.25 10.26 18.43
C ASP A 130 9.88 9.64 18.68
N LEU A 131 9.17 10.24 19.61
CA LEU A 131 7.80 9.90 19.97
C LEU A 131 6.96 11.17 19.93
N VAL A 132 5.89 11.16 19.13
CA VAL A 132 4.97 12.27 19.06
C VAL A 132 3.57 11.86 19.49
N GLU A 133 2.83 12.80 20.09
CA GLU A 133 1.45 12.58 20.49
C GLU A 133 0.55 13.57 19.77
N HIS A 134 -0.61 13.08 19.33
CA HIS A 134 -1.64 13.85 18.67
C HIS A 134 -3.00 13.52 19.26
N THR A 135 -3.91 14.50 19.21
CA THR A 135 -5.31 14.30 19.58
C THR A 135 -6.21 14.36 18.35
N ALA A 136 -7.34 13.67 18.40
CA ALA A 136 -8.34 13.70 17.34
C ALA A 136 -9.75 13.58 17.91
N ASP A 137 -10.73 14.25 17.28
CA ASP A 137 -12.14 14.07 17.60
C ASP A 137 -12.61 12.67 17.20
N ILE A 138 -12.14 12.20 16.04
CA ILE A 138 -12.46 10.87 15.48
C ILE A 138 -11.18 10.15 15.08
N VAL A 139 -11.11 8.86 15.39
CA VAL A 139 -10.03 7.99 14.93
C VAL A 139 -10.61 6.89 14.06
N VAL A 140 -10.06 6.74 12.84
CA VAL A 140 -10.39 5.63 11.93
C VAL A 140 -9.25 4.62 11.92
N VAL A 141 -9.55 3.39 12.31
CA VAL A 141 -8.60 2.27 12.26
C VAL A 141 -8.73 1.56 10.91
N ALA A 142 -7.73 1.72 10.05
CA ALA A 142 -7.65 1.16 8.69
C ALA A 142 -6.33 0.40 8.47
N CYS A 143 -5.87 -0.31 9.50
CA CYS A 143 -4.57 -0.97 9.55
C CYS A 143 -4.46 -2.25 8.69
N GLY A 144 -5.58 -2.66 8.04
CA GLY A 144 -5.61 -3.84 7.17
C GLY A 144 -5.54 -5.15 7.96
N THR A 145 -5.11 -6.19 7.28
CA THR A 145 -4.99 -7.55 7.82
C THR A 145 -3.65 -8.15 7.43
N VAL A 146 -3.28 -9.23 8.10
CA VAL A 146 -2.17 -10.10 7.73
C VAL A 146 -2.69 -11.53 7.58
N PRO A 147 -2.14 -12.34 6.64
CA PRO A 147 -2.50 -13.74 6.52
C PRO A 147 -2.22 -14.49 7.83
N PRO A 148 -3.12 -15.34 8.28
CA PRO A 148 -2.87 -16.17 9.46
C PRO A 148 -1.78 -17.20 9.17
N ARG A 149 -0.97 -17.51 10.18
CA ARG A 149 -0.01 -18.62 10.17
C ARG A 149 -0.44 -19.67 11.20
N PRO A 150 -1.36 -20.60 10.84
CA PRO A 150 -1.81 -21.62 11.76
C PRO A 150 -0.65 -22.53 12.18
N SER A 151 -0.56 -22.82 13.48
CA SER A 151 0.53 -23.63 14.04
C SER A 151 0.59 -25.08 13.54
N HIS A 152 -0.53 -25.58 13.00
CA HIS A 152 -0.62 -26.94 12.45
C HIS A 152 -0.15 -27.05 10.99
N LEU A 153 0.16 -25.93 10.32
CA LEU A 153 0.74 -25.93 8.98
C LEU A 153 2.23 -25.59 9.06
N PRO A 154 3.09 -26.38 8.42
CA PRO A 154 4.51 -26.06 8.34
C PRO A 154 4.70 -24.85 7.40
N PHE A 155 5.30 -23.78 7.92
CA PHE A 155 5.78 -22.66 7.12
C PHE A 155 7.30 -22.68 7.15
N ASP A 156 7.91 -22.79 6.01
CA ASP A 156 9.35 -22.76 5.78
C ASP A 156 9.74 -21.74 4.72
N ASP A 157 10.99 -21.71 4.28
CA ASP A 157 11.49 -20.78 3.28
C ASP A 157 10.87 -21.01 1.87
N HIS A 158 10.17 -22.12 1.66
CA HIS A 158 9.53 -22.49 0.40
C HIS A 158 8.00 -22.37 0.45
N SER A 159 7.43 -22.44 1.66
CA SER A 159 5.99 -22.36 1.90
C SER A 159 5.66 -21.01 2.51
N THR A 160 5.13 -20.09 1.72
CA THR A 160 4.77 -18.75 2.17
C THR A 160 3.29 -18.48 1.95
N THR A 161 2.74 -17.64 2.79
CA THR A 161 1.45 -17.00 2.53
C THR A 161 1.70 -15.69 1.79
N ASP A 162 0.70 -15.20 1.10
CA ASP A 162 0.70 -13.87 0.49
C ASP A 162 0.78 -12.79 1.59
N THR A 163 1.95 -12.13 1.74
CA THR A 163 2.20 -11.08 2.73
C THR A 163 2.60 -9.78 2.08
#